data_f7cc0819ca0d39909afad45897e61b1b
#
_entry.id   f7cc0819ca0d39909afad45897e61b1b
#
_cell.length_a   1.000
_cell.length_b   1.000
_cell.length_c   1.000
_cell.angle_alpha   90.00
_cell.angle_beta   90.00
_cell.angle_gamma   90.00
#
_symmetry.space_group_name_H-M   'P 1'
#
loop_
_entity.id
_entity.type
_entity.pdbx_description
1 polymer ?
#
loop_
_entity_poly.entity_id
_entity_poly.type
_entity_poly.pdbx_seq_one_letter_code
_entity_poly.pdbx_strand_id
1 'polypeptide(L)'
;MTRATERAQTTRQRFLTVATRLFADRGYEGTSIEAILEEAGASRGSLYHHFPGKDALFEAVLIRLLEDTGQQTILAADGAPDSVAAMQAGCRAWVRLARDPVIQRIVLIDGPSVLGWEHWRELDEQQSLGLLQFSLGAAAAEGRVAPELVDMFAHVLMAALSEIAMVVARSDDPEGAVRSGEAAVDELIQRLLGPS
;
A
#
# COMPACT_ATOMS: atom_id res chain seq x y z
N MET A 1 -7.26 -8.12 -28.31
CA MET A 1 -5.88 -7.65 -27.99
C MET A 1 -4.92 -8.27 -29.00
N THR A 2 -3.95 -7.51 -29.53
CA THR A 2 -2.98 -8.04 -30.48
C THR A 2 -1.82 -8.74 -29.77
N ARG A 3 -1.18 -9.73 -30.43
CA ARG A 3 0.04 -10.41 -29.89
C ARG A 3 1.17 -9.44 -29.50
N ALA A 4 1.25 -8.27 -30.13
CA ALA A 4 2.22 -7.24 -29.80
C ALA A 4 1.90 -6.59 -28.44
N THR A 5 0.63 -6.31 -28.16
CA THR A 5 0.16 -5.74 -26.88
C THR A 5 0.39 -6.72 -25.71
N GLU A 6 0.13 -8.01 -25.93
CA GLU A 6 0.38 -9.06 -24.92
C GLU A 6 1.87 -9.19 -24.59
N ARG A 7 2.75 -9.17 -25.61
CA ARG A 7 4.22 -9.20 -25.40
C ARG A 7 4.72 -7.96 -24.66
N ALA A 8 4.21 -6.78 -24.98
CA ALA A 8 4.58 -5.55 -24.29
C ALA A 8 4.15 -5.57 -22.83
N GLN A 9 2.92 -6.02 -22.52
CA GLN A 9 2.43 -6.20 -21.16
C GLN A 9 3.28 -7.21 -20.38
N THR A 10 3.62 -8.34 -20.99
CA THR A 10 4.49 -9.36 -20.36
C THR A 10 5.88 -8.80 -20.04
N THR A 11 6.45 -7.98 -20.93
CA THR A 11 7.76 -7.37 -20.74
C THR A 11 7.70 -6.30 -19.63
N ARG A 12 6.68 -5.45 -19.61
CA ARG A 12 6.48 -4.46 -18.55
C ARG A 12 6.35 -5.14 -17.18
N GLN A 13 5.56 -6.20 -17.10
CA GLN A 13 5.36 -6.99 -15.88
C GLN A 13 6.66 -7.62 -15.36
N ARG A 14 7.50 -8.12 -16.30
CA ARG A 14 8.81 -8.68 -15.98
C ARG A 14 9.73 -7.62 -15.34
N PHE A 15 9.76 -6.41 -15.90
CA PHE A 15 10.52 -5.30 -15.29
C PHE A 15 10.02 -4.98 -13.89
N LEU A 16 8.71 -4.87 -13.68
CA LEU A 16 8.15 -4.61 -12.37
C LEU A 16 8.53 -5.71 -11.37
N THR A 17 8.44 -6.99 -11.75
CA THR A 17 8.78 -8.11 -10.86
C THR A 17 10.26 -8.10 -10.47
N VAL A 18 11.17 -7.91 -11.43
CA VAL A 18 12.62 -7.85 -11.18
C VAL A 18 12.96 -6.62 -10.33
N ALA A 19 12.41 -5.45 -10.68
CA ALA A 19 12.65 -4.21 -9.96
C ALA A 19 12.15 -4.29 -8.52
N THR A 20 10.94 -4.84 -8.27
CA THR A 20 10.41 -5.03 -6.92
C THR A 20 11.40 -5.81 -6.04
N ARG A 21 11.91 -6.94 -6.55
CA ARG A 21 12.87 -7.76 -5.80
C ARG A 21 14.19 -7.00 -5.54
N LEU A 22 14.76 -6.38 -6.57
CA LEU A 22 16.02 -5.66 -6.43
C LEU A 22 15.91 -4.44 -5.50
N PHE A 23 14.81 -3.67 -5.59
CA PHE A 23 14.56 -2.55 -4.67
C PHE A 23 14.33 -3.04 -3.23
N ALA A 24 13.63 -4.14 -3.04
CA ALA A 24 13.46 -4.73 -1.70
C ALA A 24 14.80 -5.17 -1.10
N ASP A 25 15.64 -5.87 -1.88
CA ASP A 25 16.90 -6.45 -1.42
C ASP A 25 18.00 -5.39 -1.19
N ARG A 26 18.10 -4.40 -2.10
CA ARG A 26 19.24 -3.47 -2.17
C ARG A 26 18.87 -2.00 -1.90
N GLY A 27 17.57 -1.71 -1.80
CA GLY A 27 17.02 -0.36 -1.77
C GLY A 27 17.11 0.34 -3.13
N TYR A 28 16.47 1.51 -3.19
CA TYR A 28 16.47 2.32 -4.41
C TYR A 28 17.89 2.71 -4.84
N GLU A 29 18.73 3.28 -3.95
CA GLU A 29 20.09 3.71 -4.27
C GLU A 29 21.01 2.56 -4.68
N GLY A 30 20.88 1.39 -4.03
CA GLY A 30 21.67 0.20 -4.31
C GLY A 30 21.28 -0.55 -5.59
N THR A 31 20.23 -0.11 -6.29
CA THR A 31 19.72 -0.76 -7.51
C THR A 31 20.00 0.10 -8.74
N SER A 32 20.74 -0.43 -9.73
CA SER A 32 20.98 0.24 -11.00
C SER A 32 20.07 -0.26 -12.10
N ILE A 33 19.85 0.55 -13.14
CA ILE A 33 19.15 0.14 -14.36
C ILE A 33 19.85 -1.06 -15.01
N GLU A 34 21.17 -1.09 -15.02
CA GLU A 34 21.99 -2.17 -15.58
C GLU A 34 21.66 -3.52 -14.89
N ALA A 35 21.62 -3.53 -13.56
CA ALA A 35 21.27 -4.74 -12.80
C ALA A 35 19.85 -5.22 -13.12
N ILE A 36 18.90 -4.31 -13.29
CA ILE A 36 17.52 -4.65 -13.67
C ILE A 36 17.48 -5.23 -15.08
N LEU A 37 18.22 -4.64 -16.04
CA LEU A 37 18.27 -5.12 -17.43
C LEU A 37 18.90 -6.51 -17.53
N GLU A 38 20.01 -6.72 -16.82
CA GLU A 38 20.73 -7.99 -16.78
C GLU A 38 19.81 -9.10 -16.26
N GLU A 39 19.16 -8.88 -15.14
CA GLU A 39 18.29 -9.88 -14.54
C GLU A 39 16.99 -10.08 -15.31
N ALA A 40 16.42 -9.02 -15.87
CA ALA A 40 15.25 -9.11 -16.73
C ALA A 40 15.58 -9.77 -18.09
N GLY A 41 16.86 -9.92 -18.47
CA GLY A 41 17.27 -10.40 -19.79
C GLY A 41 16.69 -9.53 -20.90
N ALA A 42 16.73 -8.20 -20.74
CA ALA A 42 16.09 -7.23 -21.62
C ALA A 42 17.04 -6.10 -22.03
N SER A 43 16.75 -5.45 -23.16
CA SER A 43 17.56 -4.34 -23.63
C SER A 43 17.17 -3.02 -22.96
N ARG A 44 18.14 -2.08 -22.91
CA ARG A 44 17.92 -0.70 -22.43
C ARG A 44 16.77 -0.02 -23.19
N GLY A 45 16.73 -0.16 -24.52
CA GLY A 45 15.64 0.40 -25.33
C GLY A 45 14.27 -0.15 -24.96
N SER A 46 14.16 -1.43 -24.60
CA SER A 46 12.91 -2.04 -24.13
C SER A 46 12.46 -1.44 -22.80
N LEU A 47 13.37 -1.18 -21.87
CA LEU A 47 13.02 -0.57 -20.58
C LEU A 47 12.53 0.87 -20.79
N TYR A 48 13.29 1.70 -21.53
CA TYR A 48 12.91 3.10 -21.76
C TYR A 48 11.64 3.28 -22.60
N HIS A 49 11.22 2.26 -23.34
CA HIS A 49 9.92 2.24 -23.98
C HIS A 49 8.77 2.17 -22.96
N HIS A 50 8.97 1.55 -21.79
CA HIS A 50 7.95 1.38 -20.74
C HIS A 50 8.09 2.37 -19.60
N PHE A 51 9.32 2.75 -19.25
CA PHE A 51 9.64 3.60 -18.11
C PHE A 51 10.72 4.61 -18.51
N PRO A 52 10.47 5.92 -18.42
CA PRO A 52 11.43 6.95 -18.83
C PRO A 52 12.71 7.00 -17.97
N GLY A 53 12.72 6.33 -16.81
CA GLY A 53 13.87 6.28 -15.91
C GLY A 53 13.66 5.33 -14.73
N LYS A 54 14.66 5.30 -13.82
CA LYS A 54 14.61 4.49 -12.59
C LYS A 54 13.50 4.97 -11.67
N ASP A 55 13.29 6.29 -11.57
CA ASP A 55 12.26 6.90 -10.74
C ASP A 55 10.86 6.47 -11.16
N ALA A 56 10.56 6.53 -12.46
CA ALA A 56 9.28 6.11 -13.00
C ALA A 56 9.04 4.58 -12.88
N LEU A 57 10.11 3.78 -12.95
CA LEU A 57 10.01 2.35 -12.67
C LEU A 57 9.75 2.10 -11.18
N PHE A 58 10.42 2.83 -10.29
CA PHE A 58 10.21 2.73 -8.85
C PHE A 58 8.78 3.14 -8.46
N GLU A 59 8.29 4.26 -8.98
CA GLU A 59 6.92 4.73 -8.78
C GLU A 59 5.90 3.68 -9.24
N ALA A 60 6.11 3.07 -10.41
CA ALA A 60 5.23 2.02 -10.91
C ALA A 60 5.27 0.73 -10.05
N VAL A 61 6.42 0.42 -9.44
CA VAL A 61 6.53 -0.66 -8.45
C VAL A 61 5.77 -0.31 -7.18
N LEU A 62 5.91 0.91 -6.67
CA LEU A 62 5.21 1.39 -5.48
C LEU A 62 3.69 1.37 -5.68
N ILE A 63 3.18 1.92 -6.78
CA ILE A 63 1.74 1.89 -7.10
C ILE A 63 1.22 0.46 -7.12
N ARG A 64 1.93 -0.47 -7.77
CA ARG A 64 1.53 -1.87 -7.80
C ARG A 64 1.47 -2.49 -6.41
N LEU A 65 2.44 -2.21 -5.54
CA LEU A 65 2.44 -2.71 -4.16
C LEU A 65 1.26 -2.15 -3.36
N LEU A 66 0.92 -0.86 -3.53
CA LEU A 66 -0.26 -0.25 -2.93
C LEU A 66 -1.56 -0.90 -3.43
N GLU A 67 -1.68 -1.16 -4.74
CA GLU A 67 -2.81 -1.89 -5.32
C GLU A 67 -2.93 -3.31 -4.74
N ASP A 68 -1.83 -4.06 -4.69
CA ASP A 68 -1.79 -5.43 -4.16
C ASP A 68 -2.14 -5.45 -2.65
N THR A 69 -1.67 -4.49 -1.87
CA THR A 69 -2.03 -4.36 -0.44
C THR A 69 -3.50 -3.97 -0.26
N GLY A 70 -4.02 -3.05 -1.07
CA GLY A 70 -5.43 -2.69 -1.08
C GLY A 70 -6.34 -3.90 -1.34
N GLN A 71 -5.99 -4.75 -2.31
CA GLN A 71 -6.72 -5.99 -2.57
C GLN A 71 -6.69 -6.95 -1.36
N GLN A 72 -5.56 -7.08 -0.68
CA GLN A 72 -5.46 -7.92 0.52
C GLN A 72 -6.30 -7.40 1.68
N THR A 73 -6.40 -6.07 1.86
CA THR A 73 -7.27 -5.48 2.89
C THR A 73 -8.76 -5.71 2.58
N ILE A 74 -9.16 -5.61 1.30
CA ILE A 74 -10.53 -5.92 0.86
C ILE A 74 -10.85 -7.39 1.13
N LEU A 75 -9.97 -8.32 0.74
CA LEU A 75 -10.17 -9.76 0.97
C LEU A 75 -10.25 -10.10 2.46
N ALA A 76 -9.50 -9.41 3.30
CA ALA A 76 -9.56 -9.62 4.75
C ALA A 76 -10.89 -9.14 5.37
N ALA A 77 -11.54 -8.17 4.76
CA ALA A 77 -12.84 -7.65 5.18
C ALA A 77 -14.03 -8.48 4.68
N ASP A 78 -13.80 -9.37 3.70
CA ASP A 78 -14.86 -10.19 3.09
C ASP A 78 -15.52 -11.14 4.10
N GLY A 79 -16.83 -11.26 4.04
CA GLY A 79 -17.61 -12.11 4.97
C GLY A 79 -17.76 -11.58 6.39
N ALA A 80 -17.32 -10.36 6.69
CA ALA A 80 -17.50 -9.73 7.99
C ALA A 80 -19.01 -9.49 8.29
N PRO A 81 -19.44 -9.61 9.57
CA PRO A 81 -20.86 -9.53 9.93
C PRO A 81 -21.47 -8.13 9.81
N ASP A 82 -20.68 -7.07 9.91
CA ASP A 82 -21.09 -5.67 9.83
C ASP A 82 -19.96 -4.77 9.35
N SER A 83 -20.24 -3.49 9.12
CA SER A 83 -19.28 -2.51 8.62
C SER A 83 -18.09 -2.27 9.57
N VAL A 84 -18.30 -2.32 10.88
CA VAL A 84 -17.26 -2.14 11.90
C VAL A 84 -16.27 -3.31 11.86
N ALA A 85 -16.80 -4.54 11.87
CA ALA A 85 -15.97 -5.75 11.79
C ALA A 85 -15.19 -5.82 10.46
N ALA A 86 -15.82 -5.44 9.34
CA ALA A 86 -15.16 -5.35 8.04
C ALA A 86 -13.99 -4.36 8.06
N MET A 87 -14.21 -3.16 8.60
CA MET A 87 -13.19 -2.12 8.71
C MET A 87 -12.03 -2.56 9.62
N GLN A 88 -12.33 -3.15 10.79
CA GLN A 88 -11.31 -3.69 11.68
C GLN A 88 -10.48 -4.76 10.99
N ALA A 89 -11.10 -5.68 10.27
CA ALA A 89 -10.40 -6.76 9.55
C ALA A 89 -9.47 -6.21 8.46
N GLY A 90 -9.93 -5.27 7.64
CA GLY A 90 -9.12 -4.61 6.61
C GLY A 90 -7.95 -3.83 7.20
N CYS A 91 -8.21 -3.01 8.22
CA CYS A 91 -7.16 -2.22 8.88
C CYS A 91 -6.12 -3.10 9.59
N ARG A 92 -6.52 -4.19 10.26
CA ARG A 92 -5.58 -5.16 10.83
C ARG A 92 -4.73 -5.84 9.75
N ALA A 93 -5.32 -6.15 8.58
CA ALA A 93 -4.56 -6.71 7.47
C ALA A 93 -3.46 -5.75 7.00
N TRP A 94 -3.75 -4.45 6.88
CA TRP A 94 -2.74 -3.44 6.58
C TRP A 94 -1.62 -3.39 7.63
N VAL A 95 -1.95 -3.39 8.92
CA VAL A 95 -0.95 -3.39 10.00
C VAL A 95 -0.03 -4.62 9.92
N ARG A 96 -0.57 -5.80 9.56
CA ARG A 96 0.24 -7.01 9.35
C ARG A 96 1.15 -6.88 8.14
N LEU A 97 0.67 -6.31 7.04
CA LEU A 97 1.45 -6.08 5.82
C LEU A 97 2.62 -5.13 6.04
N ALA A 98 2.50 -4.19 6.99
CA ALA A 98 3.58 -3.28 7.35
C ALA A 98 4.84 -3.98 7.89
N ARG A 99 4.77 -5.26 8.29
CA ARG A 99 5.95 -6.07 8.65
C ARG A 99 6.61 -6.78 7.47
N ASP A 100 5.98 -6.80 6.29
CA ASP A 100 6.58 -7.38 5.09
C ASP A 100 7.81 -6.55 4.67
N PRO A 101 9.00 -7.16 4.54
CA PRO A 101 10.22 -6.41 4.21
C PRO A 101 10.13 -5.64 2.89
N VAL A 102 9.35 -6.13 1.91
CA VAL A 102 9.14 -5.46 0.63
C VAL A 102 8.32 -4.18 0.84
N ILE A 103 7.23 -4.26 1.60
CA ILE A 103 6.38 -3.11 1.95
C ILE A 103 7.16 -2.11 2.79
N GLN A 104 7.88 -2.57 3.82
CA GLN A 104 8.72 -1.69 4.64
C GLN A 104 9.71 -0.92 3.80
N ARG A 105 10.47 -1.62 2.97
CA ARG A 105 11.55 -1.00 2.21
C ARG A 105 11.02 -0.07 1.14
N ILE A 106 10.12 -0.54 0.29
CA ILE A 106 9.70 0.21 -0.90
C ILE A 106 8.63 1.25 -0.57
N VAL A 107 7.59 0.87 0.19
CA VAL A 107 6.45 1.74 0.43
C VAL A 107 6.72 2.73 1.55
N LEU A 108 7.23 2.24 2.70
CA LEU A 108 7.30 3.04 3.92
C LEU A 108 8.63 3.81 4.08
N ILE A 109 9.76 3.29 3.55
CA ILE A 109 11.08 3.89 3.72
C ILE A 109 11.55 4.62 2.46
N ASP A 110 11.71 3.88 1.34
CA ASP A 110 12.25 4.45 0.10
C ASP A 110 11.21 5.34 -0.61
N GLY A 111 9.90 5.01 -0.54
CA GLY A 111 8.83 5.77 -1.18
C GLY A 111 8.87 7.27 -0.88
N PRO A 112 8.70 7.71 0.38
CA PRO A 112 8.76 9.14 0.72
C PRO A 112 10.15 9.76 0.51
N SER A 113 11.23 8.98 0.59
CA SER A 113 12.60 9.46 0.37
C SER A 113 12.92 9.72 -1.10
N VAL A 114 12.42 8.88 -2.02
CA VAL A 114 12.71 8.93 -3.46
C VAL A 114 11.76 9.88 -4.19
N LEU A 115 10.47 9.79 -3.90
CA LEU A 115 9.43 10.56 -4.59
C LEU A 115 9.15 11.92 -3.94
N GLY A 116 9.63 12.12 -2.70
CA GLY A 116 9.24 13.24 -1.86
C GLY A 116 7.90 12.98 -1.15
N TRP A 117 7.73 13.61 0.02
CA TRP A 117 6.57 13.36 0.89
C TRP A 117 5.23 13.66 0.22
N GLU A 118 5.12 14.78 -0.50
CA GLU A 118 3.87 15.22 -1.12
C GLU A 118 3.42 14.23 -2.20
N HIS A 119 4.30 13.88 -3.14
CA HIS A 119 3.95 12.95 -4.22
C HIS A 119 3.68 11.53 -3.72
N TRP A 120 4.49 11.03 -2.78
CA TRP A 120 4.23 9.74 -2.13
C TRP A 120 2.87 9.72 -1.43
N ARG A 121 2.52 10.81 -0.72
CA ARG A 121 1.23 10.96 -0.05
C ARG A 121 0.06 10.97 -1.01
N GLU A 122 0.19 11.67 -2.14
CA GLU A 122 -0.83 11.69 -3.20
C GLU A 122 -1.08 10.28 -3.76
N LEU A 123 -0.03 9.49 -3.99
CA LEU A 123 -0.16 8.11 -4.48
C LEU A 123 -0.84 7.21 -3.44
N ASP A 124 -0.47 7.32 -2.16
CA ASP A 124 -1.11 6.59 -1.08
C ASP A 124 -2.60 6.95 -0.96
N GLU A 125 -2.96 8.24 -1.04
CA GLU A 125 -4.36 8.71 -1.05
C GLU A 125 -5.15 8.17 -2.24
N GLN A 126 -4.60 8.21 -3.43
CA GLN A 126 -5.25 7.70 -4.63
C GLN A 126 -5.59 6.20 -4.54
N GLN A 127 -4.77 5.41 -3.83
CA GLN A 127 -4.96 3.97 -3.72
C GLN A 127 -5.77 3.55 -2.47
N SER A 128 -5.66 4.30 -1.37
CA SER A 128 -6.13 3.86 -0.06
C SER A 128 -7.34 4.64 0.46
N LEU A 129 -7.43 5.94 0.19
CA LEU A 129 -8.48 6.80 0.76
C LEU A 129 -9.88 6.38 0.35
N GLY A 130 -10.08 6.01 -0.92
CA GLY A 130 -11.37 5.55 -1.43
C GLY A 130 -11.89 4.30 -0.73
N LEU A 131 -11.01 3.40 -0.30
CA LEU A 131 -11.38 2.20 0.45
C LEU A 131 -11.89 2.56 1.86
N LEU A 132 -11.22 3.50 2.52
CA LEU A 132 -11.66 4.00 3.84
C LEU A 132 -12.99 4.77 3.74
N GLN A 133 -13.14 5.63 2.73
CA GLN A 133 -14.39 6.34 2.47
C GLN A 133 -15.55 5.37 2.20
N PHE A 134 -15.32 4.33 1.39
CA PHE A 134 -16.33 3.31 1.12
C PHE A 134 -16.76 2.58 2.41
N SER A 135 -15.79 2.15 3.24
CA SER A 135 -16.06 1.44 4.48
C SER A 135 -16.77 2.33 5.51
N LEU A 136 -16.35 3.60 5.65
CA LEU A 136 -17.03 4.58 6.51
C LEU A 136 -18.43 4.94 5.99
N GLY A 137 -18.62 4.98 4.66
CA GLY A 137 -19.93 5.17 4.04
C GLY A 137 -20.91 4.05 4.39
N ALA A 138 -20.44 2.79 4.43
CA ALA A 138 -21.24 1.67 4.90
C ALA A 138 -21.61 1.82 6.39
N ALA A 139 -20.66 2.23 7.24
CA ALA A 139 -20.93 2.52 8.65
C ALA A 139 -21.93 3.69 8.84
N ALA A 140 -21.86 4.71 7.98
CA ALA A 140 -22.83 5.81 7.99
C ALA A 140 -24.24 5.34 7.60
N ALA A 141 -24.36 4.44 6.62
CA ALA A 141 -25.63 3.83 6.24
C ALA A 141 -26.25 2.97 7.37
N GLU A 142 -25.41 2.41 8.24
CA GLU A 142 -25.82 1.72 9.47
C GLU A 142 -26.10 2.67 10.66
N GLY A 143 -25.96 3.99 10.46
CA GLY A 143 -26.17 5.01 11.49
C GLY A 143 -25.07 5.10 12.56
N ARG A 144 -23.88 4.56 12.29
CA ARG A 144 -22.76 4.51 13.22
C ARG A 144 -21.88 5.76 13.21
N VAL A 145 -21.95 6.55 12.15
CA VAL A 145 -21.26 7.82 11.99
C VAL A 145 -22.12 8.78 11.18
N ALA A 146 -22.01 10.07 11.47
CA ALA A 146 -22.70 11.09 10.70
C ALA A 146 -22.12 11.17 9.27
N PRO A 147 -22.93 11.16 8.20
CA PRO A 147 -22.46 11.15 6.82
C PRO A 147 -21.48 12.27 6.49
N GLU A 148 -21.66 13.45 7.06
CA GLU A 148 -20.81 14.63 6.88
C GLU A 148 -19.39 14.47 7.47
N LEU A 149 -19.17 13.48 8.34
CA LEU A 149 -17.87 13.19 8.95
C LEU A 149 -17.08 12.11 8.20
N VAL A 150 -17.70 11.40 7.26
CA VAL A 150 -17.09 10.27 6.54
C VAL A 150 -15.75 10.66 5.91
N ASP A 151 -15.71 11.76 5.18
CA ASP A 151 -14.50 12.20 4.48
C ASP A 151 -13.38 12.56 5.47
N MET A 152 -13.68 13.35 6.48
CA MET A 152 -12.68 13.74 7.48
C MET A 152 -12.18 12.54 8.30
N PHE A 153 -13.04 11.61 8.67
CA PHE A 153 -12.63 10.41 9.38
C PHE A 153 -11.82 9.45 8.51
N ALA A 154 -12.05 9.41 7.19
CA ALA A 154 -11.21 8.65 6.28
C ALA A 154 -9.76 9.19 6.30
N HIS A 155 -9.56 10.50 6.24
CA HIS A 155 -8.24 11.11 6.34
C HIS A 155 -7.59 10.88 7.72
N VAL A 156 -8.35 10.97 8.81
CA VAL A 156 -7.83 10.69 10.17
C VAL A 156 -7.39 9.24 10.31
N LEU A 157 -8.22 8.29 9.87
CA LEU A 157 -7.87 6.87 9.90
C LEU A 157 -6.66 6.55 9.03
N MET A 158 -6.60 7.12 7.83
CA MET A 158 -5.46 6.94 6.95
C MET A 158 -4.15 7.44 7.59
N ALA A 159 -4.17 8.62 8.22
CA ALA A 159 -3.02 9.15 8.93
C ALA A 159 -2.61 8.25 10.12
N ALA A 160 -3.59 7.77 10.89
CA ALA A 160 -3.34 6.87 12.01
C ALA A 160 -2.76 5.52 11.54
N LEU A 161 -3.29 4.95 10.46
CA LEU A 161 -2.80 3.69 9.88
C LEU A 161 -1.39 3.83 9.32
N SER A 162 -1.08 4.96 8.66
CA SER A 162 0.26 5.24 8.14
C SER A 162 1.28 5.35 9.30
N GLU A 163 0.94 6.04 10.39
CA GLU A 163 1.82 6.14 11.56
C GLU A 163 2.02 4.79 12.26
N ILE A 164 0.95 4.01 12.45
CA ILE A 164 1.06 2.66 13.02
C ILE A 164 1.97 1.78 12.15
N ALA A 165 1.83 1.82 10.82
CA ALA A 165 2.69 1.09 9.90
C ALA A 165 4.16 1.49 10.04
N MET A 166 4.45 2.80 10.19
CA MET A 166 5.81 3.29 10.41
C MET A 166 6.39 2.84 11.77
N VAL A 167 5.57 2.79 12.83
CA VAL A 167 5.99 2.25 14.14
C VAL A 167 6.33 0.76 14.02
N VAL A 168 5.49 -0.03 13.34
CA VAL A 168 5.73 -1.46 13.09
C VAL A 168 7.01 -1.66 12.28
N ALA A 169 7.20 -0.88 11.22
CA ALA A 169 8.36 -0.99 10.33
C ALA A 169 9.71 -0.69 11.01
N ARG A 170 9.70 0.18 12.05
CA ARG A 170 10.91 0.61 12.77
C ARG A 170 11.15 -0.16 14.06
N SER A 171 10.29 -1.10 14.41
CA SER A 171 10.37 -1.82 15.70
C SER A 171 11.42 -2.92 15.67
N ASP A 172 12.18 -3.04 16.77
CA ASP A 172 13.08 -4.17 17.03
C ASP A 172 12.30 -5.46 17.42
N ASP A 173 11.01 -5.32 17.83
CA ASP A 173 10.05 -6.42 18.04
C ASP A 173 8.85 -6.25 17.07
N PRO A 174 8.98 -6.67 15.81
CA PRO A 174 7.91 -6.49 14.83
C PRO A 174 6.61 -7.22 15.19
N GLU A 175 6.71 -8.38 15.86
CA GLU A 175 5.51 -9.14 16.27
C GLU A 175 4.75 -8.44 17.40
N GLY A 176 5.46 -7.91 18.39
CA GLY A 176 4.87 -7.12 19.46
C GLY A 176 4.26 -5.82 18.95
N ALA A 177 4.95 -5.15 18.03
CA ALA A 177 4.46 -3.94 17.38
C ALA A 177 3.18 -4.18 16.57
N VAL A 178 3.11 -5.28 15.81
CA VAL A 178 1.88 -5.66 15.07
C VAL A 178 0.73 -5.90 16.04
N ARG A 179 0.93 -6.71 17.10
CA ARG A 179 -0.14 -6.96 18.10
C ARG A 179 -0.64 -5.65 18.72
N SER A 180 0.26 -4.75 19.08
CA SER A 180 -0.10 -3.45 19.66
C SER A 180 -0.81 -2.55 18.64
N GLY A 181 -0.34 -2.55 17.40
CA GLY A 181 -0.95 -1.80 16.30
C GLY A 181 -2.38 -2.29 15.98
N GLU A 182 -2.59 -3.60 15.91
CA GLU A 182 -3.92 -4.18 15.73
C GLU A 182 -4.87 -3.80 16.87
N ALA A 183 -4.42 -3.90 18.12
CA ALA A 183 -5.22 -3.51 19.27
C ALA A 183 -5.56 -2.01 19.26
N ALA A 184 -4.62 -1.16 18.87
CA ALA A 184 -4.84 0.28 18.75
C ALA A 184 -5.85 0.63 17.65
N VAL A 185 -5.77 -0.04 16.50
CA VAL A 185 -6.71 0.10 15.38
C VAL A 185 -8.11 -0.34 15.79
N ASP A 186 -8.24 -1.50 16.43
CA ASP A 186 -9.52 -2.02 16.88
C ASP A 186 -10.20 -1.07 17.87
N GLU A 187 -9.45 -0.56 18.84
CA GLU A 187 -9.97 0.40 19.83
C GLU A 187 -10.35 1.73 19.17
N LEU A 188 -9.53 2.23 18.24
CA LEU A 188 -9.82 3.47 17.53
C LEU A 188 -11.13 3.34 16.72
N ILE A 189 -11.28 2.28 15.94
CA ILE A 189 -12.47 2.04 15.13
C ILE A 189 -13.70 1.84 16.04
N GLN A 190 -13.56 1.10 17.14
CA GLN A 190 -14.65 0.89 18.08
C GLN A 190 -15.12 2.20 18.72
N ARG A 191 -14.23 3.12 19.06
CA ARG A 191 -14.59 4.44 19.60
C ARG A 191 -15.19 5.37 18.56
N LEU A 192 -14.79 5.25 17.30
CA LEU A 192 -15.34 6.07 16.22
C LEU A 192 -16.73 5.60 15.77
N LEU A 193 -16.96 4.27 15.74
CA LEU A 193 -18.11 3.64 15.09
C LEU A 193 -18.93 2.74 16.03
N GLY A 194 -18.52 2.60 17.27
CA GLY A 194 -19.24 1.82 18.29
C GLY A 194 -20.58 2.44 18.65
N PRO A 195 -21.45 1.69 19.32
CA PRO A 195 -22.72 2.22 19.80
C PRO A 195 -22.46 3.37 20.78
N SER A 196 -23.16 4.48 20.58
CA SER A 196 -23.21 5.62 21.50
C SER A 196 -23.84 5.23 22.81
#